data_59e10089e0bae07365ff18d11f69dcd3
#
_entry.id   59e10089e0bae07365ff18d11f69dcd3
#
_cell.length_a   1.000
_cell.length_b   1.000
_cell.length_c   1.000
_cell.angle_alpha   90.00
_cell.angle_beta   90.00
_cell.angle_gamma   90.00
#
_symmetry.space_group_name_H-M   'P 1'
#
loop_
_entity.id
_entity.type
_entity.pdbx_description
1 polymer ?
#
loop_
_entity_poly.entity_id
_entity_poly.type
_entity_poly.pdbx_seq_one_letter_code
_entity_poly.pdbx_strand_id
1 'polypeptide(L)'
;MSEVKKIATRESYGNALVELGKEHEDLVVLDADLAEATKTGMFKKVFPERHIDCGIAECNMIGVAAGIAATGKVPFASSFAMFAAGRAFEQVRNSVGYPKLNVKIGATHAGISVGEDGATHQCNEDIALMRTIPGMIVINPSDDVEAKAAVKAAYEHVGPVYLRFGRLAVPVINDNADYKFEIGKAITLREGTDVTIIATGLEVSESLAAAEKLAADEISAEVINMHTIKPLDEAAVVAAAAKTGKIVTVEEHSVIGGLGSAVCDVVAEKAPAKVMKIGVNDTFGESGPAVELIKKYGLDADSIYAKVKAFVK
;
A
#
# COMPACT_ATOMS: atom_id res chain seq x y z
N MET A 1 -24.36 17.75 4.67
CA MET A 1 -23.50 16.66 4.15
C MET A 1 -22.99 15.92 5.36
N SER A 2 -23.21 14.60 5.48
CA SER A 2 -22.61 13.80 6.56
C SER A 2 -21.09 13.89 6.44
N GLU A 3 -20.42 14.07 7.57
CA GLU A 3 -18.97 14.12 7.64
C GLU A 3 -18.41 12.78 7.11
N VAL A 4 -17.52 12.83 6.12
CA VAL A 4 -16.95 11.62 5.54
C VAL A 4 -16.04 10.97 6.59
N LYS A 5 -16.35 9.74 6.97
CA LYS A 5 -15.57 8.98 7.94
C LYS A 5 -14.15 8.76 7.39
N LYS A 6 -13.13 9.12 8.17
CA LYS A 6 -11.72 8.92 7.83
C LYS A 6 -11.04 8.04 8.87
N ILE A 7 -10.29 7.05 8.41
CA ILE A 7 -9.54 6.10 9.27
C ILE A 7 -8.16 5.89 8.68
N ALA A 8 -7.14 5.89 9.53
CA ALA A 8 -5.78 5.53 9.11
C ALA A 8 -5.68 4.01 8.88
N THR A 9 -5.12 3.58 7.75
CA THR A 9 -5.05 2.14 7.42
C THR A 9 -4.23 1.33 8.42
N ARG A 10 -3.28 1.97 9.14
CA ARG A 10 -2.59 1.33 10.28
C ARG A 10 -3.53 0.99 11.45
N GLU A 11 -4.59 1.78 11.68
CA GLU A 11 -5.60 1.48 12.72
C GLU A 11 -6.47 0.30 12.30
N SER A 12 -6.82 0.25 11.03
CA SER A 12 -7.52 -0.88 10.41
C SER A 12 -6.71 -2.17 10.54
N TYR A 13 -5.39 -2.09 10.31
CA TYR A 13 -4.44 -3.19 10.53
C TYR A 13 -4.47 -3.70 11.97
N GLY A 14 -4.33 -2.82 12.96
CA GLY A 14 -4.38 -3.21 14.38
C GLY A 14 -5.70 -3.89 14.76
N ASN A 15 -6.83 -3.35 14.28
CA ASN A 15 -8.15 -3.95 14.50
C ASN A 15 -8.27 -5.33 13.85
N ALA A 16 -7.82 -5.48 12.59
CA ALA A 16 -7.86 -6.75 11.87
C ALA A 16 -7.01 -7.83 12.56
N LEU A 17 -5.84 -7.47 13.11
CA LEU A 17 -5.02 -8.41 13.88
C LEU A 17 -5.77 -8.92 15.13
N VAL A 18 -6.49 -8.05 15.84
CA VAL A 18 -7.29 -8.45 17.00
C VAL A 18 -8.43 -9.39 16.57
N GLU A 19 -9.11 -9.10 15.47
CA GLU A 19 -10.18 -9.97 14.94
C GLU A 19 -9.63 -11.33 14.56
N LEU A 20 -8.57 -11.41 13.77
CA LEU A 20 -7.91 -12.66 13.40
C LEU A 20 -7.37 -13.43 14.63
N GLY A 21 -6.82 -12.72 15.61
CA GLY A 21 -6.30 -13.35 16.82
C GLY A 21 -7.36 -14.06 17.68
N LYS A 22 -8.63 -13.67 17.57
CA LYS A 22 -9.76 -14.36 18.21
C LYS A 22 -10.11 -15.68 17.53
N GLU A 23 -9.90 -15.75 16.22
CA GLU A 23 -10.26 -16.89 15.38
C GLU A 23 -9.09 -17.88 15.21
N HIS A 24 -7.83 -17.42 15.35
CA HIS A 24 -6.63 -18.16 14.98
C HIS A 24 -5.56 -18.11 16.08
N GLU A 25 -5.29 -19.26 16.72
CA GLU A 25 -4.29 -19.38 17.80
C GLU A 25 -2.85 -19.45 17.29
N ASP A 26 -2.62 -19.74 16.02
CA ASP A 26 -1.33 -19.81 15.37
C ASP A 26 -0.78 -18.44 14.93
N LEU A 27 -1.63 -17.41 14.98
CA LEU A 27 -1.24 -16.03 14.68
C LEU A 27 -0.39 -15.45 15.82
N VAL A 28 0.81 -14.96 15.48
CA VAL A 28 1.75 -14.29 16.39
C VAL A 28 2.09 -12.91 15.82
N VAL A 29 2.13 -11.90 16.67
CA VAL A 29 2.47 -10.53 16.26
C VAL A 29 3.81 -10.12 16.84
N LEU A 30 4.68 -9.59 16.00
CA LEU A 30 5.99 -9.06 16.41
C LEU A 30 6.08 -7.56 16.14
N ASP A 31 6.84 -6.89 16.97
CA ASP A 31 7.09 -5.45 16.87
C ASP A 31 8.55 -5.14 17.22
N ALA A 32 9.02 -3.96 16.79
CA ALA A 32 10.36 -3.46 17.08
C ALA A 32 10.29 -2.15 17.90
N ASP A 33 9.68 -2.22 19.09
CA ASP A 33 9.48 -1.11 20.03
C ASP A 33 8.61 0.04 19.46
N LEU A 34 7.69 -0.28 18.56
CA LEU A 34 6.79 0.67 17.88
C LEU A 34 5.30 0.28 18.00
N ALA A 35 4.94 -0.56 18.96
CA ALA A 35 3.61 -1.16 19.06
C ALA A 35 2.45 -0.14 19.09
N GLU A 36 2.61 1.00 19.76
CA GLU A 36 1.58 2.05 19.79
C GLU A 36 1.47 2.79 18.44
N ALA A 37 2.57 2.97 17.72
CA ALA A 37 2.59 3.65 16.42
C ALA A 37 2.08 2.72 15.30
N THR A 38 2.50 1.47 15.27
CA THR A 38 2.08 0.45 14.30
C THR A 38 0.67 -0.10 14.56
N LYS A 39 0.12 0.18 15.76
CA LYS A 39 -1.16 -0.35 16.27
C LYS A 39 -1.15 -1.84 16.63
N THR A 40 0.00 -2.50 16.61
CA THR A 40 0.15 -3.86 17.16
C THR A 40 -0.09 -3.92 18.66
N GLY A 41 0.05 -2.79 19.36
CA GLY A 41 -0.32 -2.63 20.77
C GLY A 41 -1.79 -2.97 21.06
N MET A 42 -2.68 -2.87 20.07
CA MET A 42 -4.08 -3.32 20.20
C MET A 42 -4.14 -4.83 20.38
N PHE A 43 -3.38 -5.59 19.59
CA PHE A 43 -3.25 -7.04 19.71
C PHE A 43 -2.57 -7.43 21.02
N LYS A 44 -1.50 -6.76 21.42
CA LYS A 44 -0.78 -6.96 22.69
C LYS A 44 -1.71 -6.87 23.91
N LYS A 45 -2.66 -5.93 23.90
CA LYS A 45 -3.64 -5.75 25.00
C LYS A 45 -4.59 -6.94 25.16
N VAL A 46 -4.91 -7.67 24.08
CA VAL A 46 -5.86 -8.79 24.08
C VAL A 46 -5.13 -10.13 24.20
N PHE A 47 -3.98 -10.27 23.55
CA PHE A 47 -3.20 -11.51 23.45
C PHE A 47 -1.72 -11.28 23.80
N PRO A 48 -1.39 -10.89 25.05
CA PRO A 48 -0.02 -10.54 25.43
C PRO A 48 0.98 -11.69 25.24
N GLU A 49 0.53 -12.95 25.38
CA GLU A 49 1.34 -14.17 25.23
C GLU A 49 1.71 -14.49 23.76
N ARG A 50 1.03 -13.84 22.81
CA ARG A 50 1.28 -13.99 21.36
C ARG A 50 1.84 -12.72 20.72
N HIS A 51 2.21 -11.73 21.53
CA HIS A 51 2.89 -10.52 21.09
C HIS A 51 4.34 -10.53 21.57
N ILE A 52 5.27 -10.32 20.66
CA ILE A 52 6.72 -10.32 20.92
C ILE A 52 7.29 -8.97 20.53
N ASP A 53 7.80 -8.23 21.51
CA ASP A 53 8.57 -7.03 21.27
C ASP A 53 10.07 -7.40 21.16
N CYS A 54 10.66 -7.16 20.00
CA CYS A 54 12.05 -7.49 19.71
C CYS A 54 13.02 -6.33 20.06
N GLY A 55 12.50 -5.23 20.63
CA GLY A 55 13.26 -3.99 20.81
C GLY A 55 13.55 -3.30 19.46
N ILE A 56 14.36 -2.26 19.48
CA ILE A 56 14.74 -1.50 18.26
C ILE A 56 15.75 -2.33 17.43
N ALA A 57 15.29 -3.46 16.87
CA ALA A 57 16.12 -4.44 16.19
C ALA A 57 15.36 -5.15 15.05
N GLU A 58 15.03 -4.42 13.99
CA GLU A 58 14.17 -4.89 12.91
C GLU A 58 14.75 -6.09 12.17
N CYS A 59 16.08 -6.13 11.96
CA CYS A 59 16.75 -7.29 11.38
C CYS A 59 16.54 -8.55 12.23
N ASN A 60 16.66 -8.43 13.56
CA ASN A 60 16.39 -9.52 14.49
C ASN A 60 14.91 -9.90 14.49
N MET A 61 14.00 -8.94 14.49
CA MET A 61 12.55 -9.18 14.41
C MET A 61 12.19 -10.03 13.19
N ILE A 62 12.70 -9.70 12.00
CA ILE A 62 12.46 -10.48 10.79
C ILE A 62 13.06 -11.89 10.90
N GLY A 63 14.26 -12.04 11.50
CA GLY A 63 14.86 -13.34 11.74
C GLY A 63 14.04 -14.20 12.72
N VAL A 64 13.54 -13.62 13.80
CA VAL A 64 12.64 -14.28 14.76
C VAL A 64 11.32 -14.67 14.09
N ALA A 65 10.72 -13.78 13.29
CA ALA A 65 9.51 -14.09 12.53
C ALA A 65 9.72 -15.25 11.56
N ALA A 66 10.86 -15.29 10.85
CA ALA A 66 11.21 -16.40 9.97
C ALA A 66 11.31 -17.73 10.75
N GLY A 67 11.94 -17.72 11.93
CA GLY A 67 12.02 -18.89 12.81
C GLY A 67 10.64 -19.36 13.29
N ILE A 68 9.78 -18.45 13.69
CA ILE A 68 8.39 -18.74 14.09
C ILE A 68 7.61 -19.35 12.92
N ALA A 69 7.71 -18.77 11.72
CA ALA A 69 7.04 -19.30 10.53
C ALA A 69 7.52 -20.73 10.19
N ALA A 70 8.80 -21.04 10.39
CA ALA A 70 9.34 -22.39 10.20
C ALA A 70 8.75 -23.43 11.17
N THR A 71 8.14 -23.01 12.29
CA THR A 71 7.40 -23.89 13.21
C THR A 71 5.93 -24.11 12.81
N GLY A 72 5.48 -23.53 11.70
CA GLY A 72 4.10 -23.65 11.20
C GLY A 72 3.13 -22.57 11.73
N LYS A 73 3.62 -21.59 12.49
CA LYS A 73 2.81 -20.43 12.92
C LYS A 73 2.80 -19.32 11.85
N VAL A 74 1.88 -18.39 11.99
CA VAL A 74 1.72 -17.26 11.07
C VAL A 74 2.13 -15.94 11.76
N PRO A 75 3.40 -15.52 11.68
CA PRO A 75 3.86 -14.28 12.26
C PRO A 75 3.53 -13.07 11.38
N PHE A 76 3.03 -12.01 12.03
CA PHE A 76 2.93 -10.65 11.51
C PHE A 76 4.02 -9.80 12.16
N ALA A 77 5.05 -9.45 11.39
CA ALA A 77 6.18 -8.64 11.85
C ALA A 77 5.98 -7.18 11.43
N SER A 78 5.95 -6.27 12.41
CA SER A 78 5.52 -4.88 12.21
C SER A 78 6.56 -3.87 12.63
N SER A 79 6.82 -2.90 11.78
CA SER A 79 7.61 -1.71 12.03
C SER A 79 7.21 -0.62 11.04
N PHE A 80 7.90 0.53 11.07
CA PHE A 80 7.74 1.50 9.98
C PHE A 80 8.30 0.95 8.67
N ALA A 81 7.70 1.35 7.55
CA ALA A 81 8.08 0.85 6.23
C ALA A 81 9.58 1.05 5.95
N MET A 82 10.16 2.20 6.34
CA MET A 82 11.59 2.48 6.17
C MET A 82 12.47 1.46 6.90
N PHE A 83 12.03 0.97 8.05
CA PHE A 83 12.83 0.05 8.85
C PHE A 83 12.55 -1.41 8.49
N ALA A 84 11.29 -1.76 8.19
CA ALA A 84 10.93 -3.10 7.74
C ALA A 84 11.47 -3.42 6.34
N ALA A 85 11.33 -2.49 5.39
CA ALA A 85 11.77 -2.66 4.00
C ALA A 85 13.21 -2.23 3.75
N GLY A 86 13.65 -1.10 4.33
CA GLY A 86 15.00 -0.58 4.12
C GLY A 86 16.05 -1.26 5.00
N ARG A 87 15.95 -1.09 6.32
CA ARG A 87 16.96 -1.63 7.27
C ARG A 87 17.03 -3.16 7.24
N ALA A 88 15.87 -3.85 7.25
CA ALA A 88 15.80 -5.30 7.31
C ALA A 88 15.70 -5.98 5.93
N PHE A 89 15.99 -5.27 4.84
CA PHE A 89 15.81 -5.79 3.46
C PHE A 89 16.49 -7.15 3.24
N GLU A 90 17.73 -7.28 3.68
CA GLU A 90 18.50 -8.53 3.51
C GLU A 90 17.80 -9.70 4.21
N GLN A 91 17.35 -9.52 5.45
CA GLN A 91 16.64 -10.55 6.21
C GLN A 91 15.27 -10.87 5.57
N VAL A 92 14.53 -9.88 5.11
CA VAL A 92 13.29 -10.11 4.35
C VAL A 92 13.56 -10.94 3.11
N ARG A 93 14.61 -10.61 2.35
CA ARG A 93 14.98 -11.33 1.13
C ARG A 93 15.46 -12.75 1.41
N ASN A 94 16.42 -12.92 2.32
CA ASN A 94 17.13 -14.17 2.51
C ASN A 94 16.50 -15.09 3.55
N SER A 95 15.97 -14.55 4.64
CA SER A 95 15.37 -15.35 5.71
C SER A 95 13.88 -15.62 5.50
N VAL A 96 13.17 -14.77 4.74
CA VAL A 96 11.74 -14.91 4.48
C VAL A 96 11.44 -15.27 3.03
N GLY A 97 11.89 -14.45 2.06
CA GLY A 97 11.57 -14.60 0.65
C GLY A 97 12.19 -15.84 0.02
N TYR A 98 13.49 -16.06 0.21
CA TYR A 98 14.21 -17.19 -0.40
C TYR A 98 13.65 -18.55 0.00
N PRO A 99 13.43 -18.85 1.30
CA PRO A 99 12.78 -20.09 1.74
C PRO A 99 11.25 -20.08 1.60
N LYS A 100 10.64 -18.99 1.12
CA LYS A 100 9.18 -18.80 0.95
C LYS A 100 8.38 -19.00 2.25
N LEU A 101 8.91 -18.53 3.37
CA LEU A 101 8.26 -18.66 4.67
C LEU A 101 6.99 -17.83 4.76
N ASN A 102 6.04 -18.33 5.54
CA ASN A 102 4.73 -17.73 5.74
C ASN A 102 4.77 -16.55 6.71
N VAL A 103 5.55 -15.51 6.39
CA VAL A 103 5.68 -14.29 7.20
C VAL A 103 4.90 -13.14 6.55
N LYS A 104 4.14 -12.41 7.36
CA LYS A 104 3.44 -11.20 6.96
C LYS A 104 4.19 -10.00 7.51
N ILE A 105 4.57 -9.07 6.66
CA ILE A 105 5.27 -7.86 7.05
C ILE A 105 4.26 -6.72 7.05
N GLY A 106 3.87 -6.27 8.25
CA GLY A 106 2.94 -5.16 8.45
C GLY A 106 3.71 -3.83 8.53
N ALA A 107 4.01 -3.25 7.39
CA ALA A 107 4.79 -2.03 7.28
C ALA A 107 3.90 -0.79 7.35
N THR A 108 4.00 -0.02 8.43
CA THR A 108 3.22 1.21 8.62
C THR A 108 4.06 2.45 8.33
N HIS A 109 3.44 3.63 8.32
CA HIS A 109 4.14 4.90 8.11
C HIS A 109 4.93 4.93 6.78
N ALA A 110 4.34 4.42 5.71
CA ALA A 110 4.95 4.47 4.39
C ALA A 110 4.68 5.82 3.71
N GLY A 111 5.59 6.24 2.83
CA GLY A 111 5.43 7.42 1.99
C GLY A 111 5.71 8.75 2.67
N ILE A 112 5.34 9.83 2.01
CA ILE A 112 5.54 11.24 2.42
C ILE A 112 4.65 11.63 3.61
N SER A 113 3.45 11.02 3.72
CA SER A 113 2.46 11.35 4.75
C SER A 113 2.83 10.89 6.17
N VAL A 114 4.02 10.33 6.36
CA VAL A 114 4.64 10.21 7.69
C VAL A 114 4.69 11.57 8.37
N GLY A 115 4.97 12.61 7.60
CA GLY A 115 4.84 13.99 8.07
C GLY A 115 6.08 14.50 8.79
N GLU A 116 5.90 14.89 10.06
CA GLU A 116 6.89 15.64 10.84
C GLU A 116 8.20 14.90 11.09
N ASP A 117 8.16 13.56 11.11
CA ASP A 117 9.36 12.71 11.30
C ASP A 117 10.38 12.88 10.16
N GLY A 118 9.91 13.32 8.99
CA GLY A 118 10.75 13.74 7.87
C GLY A 118 11.43 12.62 7.08
N ALA A 119 12.38 13.00 6.25
CA ALA A 119 13.01 12.17 5.23
C ALA A 119 13.62 10.85 5.75
N THR A 120 14.09 10.80 6.99
CA THR A 120 14.69 9.59 7.57
C THR A 120 13.67 8.50 7.91
N HIS A 121 12.40 8.85 8.01
CA HIS A 121 11.29 7.94 8.33
C HIS A 121 10.34 7.73 7.15
N GLN A 122 10.29 8.68 6.22
CA GLN A 122 9.49 8.59 5.00
C GLN A 122 10.09 7.56 4.05
N CYS A 123 9.36 6.46 3.82
CA CYS A 123 9.80 5.42 2.91
C CYS A 123 9.11 5.59 1.55
N ASN A 124 9.87 6.07 0.58
CA ASN A 124 9.39 6.30 -0.79
C ASN A 124 9.89 5.22 -1.76
N GLU A 125 10.53 4.15 -1.29
CA GLU A 125 11.18 3.11 -2.08
C GLU A 125 10.79 1.69 -1.67
N ASP A 126 9.94 1.51 -0.68
CA ASP A 126 9.56 0.21 -0.13
C ASP A 126 8.86 -0.70 -1.14
N ILE A 127 7.95 -0.16 -1.95
CA ILE A 127 7.29 -0.93 -3.01
C ILE A 127 8.32 -1.45 -4.01
N ALA A 128 9.25 -0.58 -4.44
CA ALA A 128 10.32 -0.96 -5.36
C ALA A 128 11.17 -2.11 -4.81
N LEU A 129 11.62 -1.99 -3.56
CA LEU A 129 12.42 -3.00 -2.87
C LEU A 129 11.68 -4.35 -2.77
N MET A 130 10.44 -4.33 -2.28
CA MET A 130 9.66 -5.55 -2.06
C MET A 130 9.24 -6.23 -3.37
N ARG A 131 8.96 -5.46 -4.43
CA ARG A 131 8.66 -6.01 -5.75
C ARG A 131 9.80 -6.85 -6.33
N THR A 132 11.06 -6.56 -6.01
CA THR A 132 12.22 -7.31 -6.53
C THR A 132 12.38 -8.70 -5.90
N ILE A 133 11.75 -8.96 -4.75
CA ILE A 133 11.89 -10.25 -4.06
C ILE A 133 11.00 -11.32 -4.72
N PRO A 134 11.54 -12.44 -5.24
CA PRO A 134 10.73 -13.49 -5.85
C PRO A 134 9.69 -14.06 -4.89
N GLY A 135 8.44 -14.21 -5.35
CA GLY A 135 7.34 -14.76 -4.56
C GLY A 135 6.75 -13.83 -3.49
N MET A 136 7.33 -12.66 -3.24
CA MET A 136 6.74 -11.66 -2.35
C MET A 136 5.46 -11.09 -2.95
N ILE A 137 4.36 -11.10 -2.20
CA ILE A 137 3.15 -10.35 -2.53
C ILE A 137 3.29 -8.95 -1.93
N VAL A 138 2.86 -7.91 -2.68
CA VAL A 138 2.92 -6.50 -2.24
C VAL A 138 1.53 -5.89 -2.35
N ILE A 139 0.98 -5.47 -1.21
CA ILE A 139 -0.38 -4.91 -1.09
C ILE A 139 -0.32 -3.54 -0.42
N ASN A 140 -1.01 -2.56 -1.00
CA ASN A 140 -1.15 -1.19 -0.49
C ASN A 140 -2.64 -0.78 -0.51
N PRO A 141 -3.41 -1.08 0.57
CA PRO A 141 -4.84 -0.83 0.60
C PRO A 141 -5.18 0.65 0.68
N SER A 142 -6.32 1.03 0.10
CA SER A 142 -6.77 2.42 -0.05
C SER A 142 -7.56 2.96 1.14
N ASP A 143 -8.21 2.10 1.93
CA ASP A 143 -9.06 2.53 3.06
C ASP A 143 -9.20 1.46 4.16
N ASP A 144 -10.08 1.73 5.15
CA ASP A 144 -10.35 0.84 6.30
C ASP A 144 -10.87 -0.53 5.87
N VAL A 145 -11.84 -0.57 4.96
CA VAL A 145 -12.50 -1.82 4.52
C VAL A 145 -11.49 -2.69 3.78
N GLU A 146 -10.79 -2.10 2.85
CA GLU A 146 -9.77 -2.78 2.05
C GLU A 146 -8.59 -3.24 2.90
N ALA A 147 -8.14 -2.41 3.86
CA ALA A 147 -7.04 -2.77 4.75
C ALA A 147 -7.36 -4.01 5.60
N LYS A 148 -8.56 -4.08 6.18
CA LYS A 148 -9.00 -5.26 6.95
C LYS A 148 -9.11 -6.51 6.07
N ALA A 149 -9.68 -6.37 4.88
CA ALA A 149 -9.79 -7.46 3.91
C ALA A 149 -8.40 -7.94 3.43
N ALA A 150 -7.46 -7.02 3.19
CA ALA A 150 -6.09 -7.32 2.81
C ALA A 150 -5.34 -8.09 3.91
N VAL A 151 -5.51 -7.72 5.19
CA VAL A 151 -4.90 -8.43 6.33
C VAL A 151 -5.44 -9.85 6.44
N LYS A 152 -6.75 -10.05 6.28
CA LYS A 152 -7.38 -11.37 6.26
C LYS A 152 -6.86 -12.21 5.09
N ALA A 153 -6.87 -11.67 3.88
CA ALA A 153 -6.37 -12.37 2.70
C ALA A 153 -4.87 -12.70 2.81
N ALA A 154 -4.08 -11.82 3.44
CA ALA A 154 -2.68 -12.10 3.73
C ALA A 154 -2.51 -13.25 4.72
N TYR A 155 -3.34 -13.34 5.75
CA TYR A 155 -3.32 -14.47 6.68
C TYR A 155 -3.63 -15.81 5.98
N GLU A 156 -4.66 -15.83 5.13
CA GLU A 156 -5.10 -17.00 4.37
C GLU A 156 -4.06 -17.45 3.30
N HIS A 157 -3.27 -16.53 2.78
CA HIS A 157 -2.23 -16.84 1.81
C HIS A 157 -1.01 -17.51 2.45
N VAL A 158 -0.57 -18.64 1.96
CA VAL A 158 0.67 -19.30 2.42
C VAL A 158 1.87 -18.75 1.63
N GLY A 159 2.72 -17.99 2.30
CA GLY A 159 3.89 -17.38 1.71
C GLY A 159 4.14 -15.95 2.21
N PRO A 160 5.21 -15.28 1.73
CA PRO A 160 5.56 -13.95 2.20
C PRO A 160 4.64 -12.89 1.61
N VAL A 161 4.14 -11.99 2.48
CA VAL A 161 3.30 -10.85 2.08
C VAL A 161 3.82 -9.57 2.74
N TYR A 162 4.00 -8.53 1.96
CA TYR A 162 4.26 -7.17 2.41
C TYR A 162 2.97 -6.36 2.34
N LEU A 163 2.51 -5.90 3.48
CA LEU A 163 1.32 -5.06 3.66
C LEU A 163 1.77 -3.64 3.99
N ARG A 164 1.42 -2.68 3.15
CA ARG A 164 1.81 -1.28 3.27
C ARG A 164 0.67 -0.44 3.83
N PHE A 165 0.91 0.25 4.93
CA PHE A 165 -0.12 1.07 5.59
C PHE A 165 0.34 2.51 5.82
N GLY A 166 -0.58 3.47 5.67
CA GLY A 166 -0.36 4.88 5.92
C GLY A 166 -0.62 5.29 7.39
N ARG A 167 0.02 6.40 7.78
CA ARG A 167 -0.24 7.10 9.06
C ARG A 167 -1.44 8.02 8.96
N LEU A 168 -1.62 8.71 7.82
CA LEU A 168 -2.69 9.66 7.59
C LEU A 168 -4.05 8.96 7.51
N ALA A 169 -5.08 9.54 8.15
CA ALA A 169 -6.44 9.05 8.02
C ALA A 169 -7.01 9.40 6.64
N VAL A 170 -7.52 8.39 5.95
CA VAL A 170 -8.08 8.47 4.60
C VAL A 170 -9.59 8.24 4.60
N PRO A 171 -10.34 8.79 3.63
CA PRO A 171 -11.76 8.52 3.49
C PRO A 171 -12.05 7.03 3.32
N VAL A 172 -13.14 6.54 3.90
CA VAL A 172 -13.67 5.19 3.64
C VAL A 172 -14.47 5.26 2.34
N ILE A 173 -13.97 4.60 1.30
CA ILE A 173 -14.51 4.64 -0.07
C ILE A 173 -15.08 3.28 -0.54
N ASN A 174 -14.70 2.19 0.13
CA ASN A 174 -15.11 0.84 -0.22
C ASN A 174 -16.25 0.31 0.67
N ASP A 175 -16.95 1.17 1.42
CA ASP A 175 -18.04 0.78 2.32
C ASP A 175 -19.32 0.47 1.52
N ASN A 176 -19.30 -0.66 0.82
CA ASN A 176 -20.44 -1.20 0.10
C ASN A 176 -20.55 -2.72 0.35
N ALA A 177 -21.78 -3.24 0.33
CA ALA A 177 -22.06 -4.63 0.66
C ALA A 177 -21.48 -5.65 -0.35
N ASP A 178 -21.15 -5.20 -1.56
CA ASP A 178 -20.63 -6.04 -2.64
C ASP A 178 -19.10 -6.00 -2.72
N TYR A 179 -18.42 -5.26 -1.83
CA TYR A 179 -16.97 -5.17 -1.84
C TYR A 179 -16.32 -6.53 -1.67
N LYS A 180 -15.43 -6.88 -2.59
CA LYS A 180 -14.64 -8.12 -2.57
C LYS A 180 -13.17 -7.81 -2.77
N PHE A 181 -12.35 -8.30 -1.88
CA PHE A 181 -10.90 -8.25 -2.01
C PHE A 181 -10.35 -9.55 -2.57
N GLU A 182 -9.58 -9.47 -3.61
CA GLU A 182 -8.86 -10.62 -4.20
C GLU A 182 -7.43 -10.20 -4.53
N ILE A 183 -6.44 -10.91 -3.98
CA ILE A 183 -5.02 -10.64 -4.27
C ILE A 183 -4.77 -10.71 -5.77
N GLY A 184 -4.18 -9.66 -6.33
CA GLY A 184 -3.84 -9.61 -7.76
C GLY A 184 -4.98 -9.17 -8.67
N LYS A 185 -6.12 -8.71 -8.12
CA LYS A 185 -7.23 -8.14 -8.89
C LYS A 185 -7.43 -6.67 -8.58
N ALA A 186 -7.45 -5.86 -9.61
CA ALA A 186 -7.76 -4.43 -9.49
C ALA A 186 -9.28 -4.20 -9.44
N ILE A 187 -9.68 -3.05 -8.91
CA ILE A 187 -11.09 -2.65 -8.80
C ILE A 187 -11.30 -1.35 -9.55
N THR A 188 -12.19 -1.35 -10.55
CA THR A 188 -12.64 -0.12 -11.21
C THR A 188 -13.66 0.58 -10.31
N LEU A 189 -13.27 1.73 -9.77
CA LEU A 189 -14.12 2.55 -8.90
C LEU A 189 -14.93 3.59 -9.67
N ARG A 190 -14.46 3.98 -10.84
CA ARG A 190 -15.13 4.94 -11.73
C ARG A 190 -14.86 4.56 -13.17
N GLU A 191 -15.90 4.53 -13.97
CA GLU A 191 -15.80 4.35 -15.43
C GLU A 191 -15.40 5.67 -16.12
N GLY A 192 -14.67 5.56 -17.24
CA GLY A 192 -14.25 6.69 -18.06
C GLY A 192 -13.72 6.25 -19.41
N THR A 193 -13.55 7.21 -20.34
CA THR A 193 -13.21 6.91 -21.76
C THR A 193 -12.01 7.70 -22.29
N ASP A 194 -11.60 8.79 -21.65
CA ASP A 194 -10.58 9.70 -22.20
C ASP A 194 -9.17 9.43 -21.63
N VAL A 195 -9.13 8.96 -20.37
CA VAL A 195 -7.89 8.63 -19.65
C VAL A 195 -8.19 7.64 -18.55
N THR A 196 -7.26 6.75 -18.25
CA THR A 196 -7.34 5.88 -17.08
C THR A 196 -6.33 6.31 -16.02
N ILE A 197 -6.79 6.54 -14.79
CA ILE A 197 -5.97 6.79 -13.61
C ILE A 197 -5.88 5.49 -12.82
N ILE A 198 -4.68 4.91 -12.70
CA ILE A 198 -4.40 3.73 -11.89
C ILE A 198 -3.70 4.19 -10.61
N ALA A 199 -4.38 4.08 -9.48
CA ALA A 199 -3.89 4.56 -8.19
C ALA A 199 -3.78 3.46 -7.16
N THR A 200 -3.00 3.68 -6.10
CA THR A 200 -2.85 2.75 -4.98
C THR A 200 -2.79 3.48 -3.64
N GLY A 201 -3.26 2.84 -2.58
CA GLY A 201 -3.23 3.39 -1.23
C GLY A 201 -4.00 4.70 -1.10
N LEU A 202 -3.43 5.65 -0.37
CA LEU A 202 -3.97 7.01 -0.15
C LEU A 202 -4.38 7.71 -1.46
N GLU A 203 -3.61 7.49 -2.52
CA GLU A 203 -3.79 8.18 -3.80
C GLU A 203 -5.07 7.78 -4.54
N VAL A 204 -5.75 6.71 -4.11
CA VAL A 204 -7.04 6.32 -4.70
C VAL A 204 -8.11 7.37 -4.43
N SER A 205 -8.21 7.83 -3.18
CA SER A 205 -9.19 8.88 -2.82
C SER A 205 -8.89 10.22 -3.48
N GLU A 206 -7.61 10.60 -3.57
CA GLU A 206 -7.18 11.83 -4.26
C GLU A 206 -7.47 11.75 -5.77
N SER A 207 -7.27 10.57 -6.37
CA SER A 207 -7.56 10.31 -7.79
C SER A 207 -9.06 10.37 -8.09
N LEU A 208 -9.92 9.85 -7.21
CA LEU A 208 -11.38 9.99 -7.35
C LEU A 208 -11.82 11.44 -7.31
N ALA A 209 -11.30 12.22 -6.35
CA ALA A 209 -11.59 13.65 -6.25
C ALA A 209 -11.07 14.45 -7.46
N ALA A 210 -9.91 14.07 -8.00
CA ALA A 210 -9.38 14.65 -9.25
C ALA A 210 -10.26 14.30 -10.45
N ALA A 211 -10.77 13.07 -10.55
CA ALA A 211 -11.66 12.64 -11.61
C ALA A 211 -13.00 13.37 -11.61
N GLU A 212 -13.53 13.73 -10.43
CA GLU A 212 -14.71 14.59 -10.32
C GLU A 212 -14.47 15.98 -10.91
N LYS A 213 -13.28 16.57 -10.64
CA LYS A 213 -12.91 17.87 -11.22
C LYS A 213 -12.69 17.79 -12.74
N LEU A 214 -12.10 16.70 -13.23
CA LEU A 214 -11.95 16.45 -14.67
C LEU A 214 -13.30 16.37 -15.37
N ALA A 215 -14.30 15.74 -14.75
CA ALA A 215 -15.65 15.63 -15.31
C ALA A 215 -16.33 17.00 -15.46
N ALA A 216 -16.04 17.97 -14.59
CA ALA A 216 -16.52 19.35 -14.74
C ALA A 216 -15.93 20.08 -15.97
N ASP A 217 -14.81 19.59 -16.48
CA ASP A 217 -14.16 20.04 -17.72
C ASP A 217 -14.44 19.10 -18.90
N GLU A 218 -15.47 18.26 -18.83
CA GLU A 218 -15.91 17.30 -19.87
C GLU A 218 -14.82 16.24 -20.18
N ILE A 219 -13.92 15.94 -19.24
CA ILE A 219 -12.91 14.88 -19.37
C ILE A 219 -13.38 13.66 -18.58
N SER A 220 -13.64 12.56 -19.29
CA SER A 220 -14.13 11.29 -18.72
C SER A 220 -12.96 10.43 -18.26
N ALA A 221 -12.62 10.51 -16.97
CA ALA A 221 -11.53 9.74 -16.36
C ALA A 221 -12.05 8.45 -15.72
N GLU A 222 -11.48 7.30 -16.12
CA GLU A 222 -11.60 6.04 -15.42
C GLU A 222 -10.67 6.07 -14.20
N VAL A 223 -11.10 5.48 -13.07
CA VAL A 223 -10.24 5.33 -11.88
C VAL A 223 -10.21 3.87 -11.46
N ILE A 224 -9.02 3.29 -11.47
CA ILE A 224 -8.74 1.91 -11.06
C ILE A 224 -7.92 1.92 -9.78
N ASN A 225 -8.42 1.25 -8.75
CA ASN A 225 -7.70 0.95 -7.53
C ASN A 225 -6.85 -0.30 -7.74
N MET A 226 -5.54 -0.14 -7.74
CA MET A 226 -4.55 -1.21 -7.85
C MET A 226 -3.96 -1.51 -6.46
N HIS A 227 -4.78 -2.09 -5.58
CA HIS A 227 -4.38 -2.41 -4.22
C HIS A 227 -3.28 -3.48 -4.12
N THR A 228 -3.18 -4.39 -5.10
CA THR A 228 -2.09 -5.36 -5.19
C THR A 228 -1.13 -4.96 -6.29
N ILE A 229 0.11 -4.64 -5.92
CA ILE A 229 1.13 -4.18 -6.88
C ILE A 229 1.96 -5.37 -7.38
N LYS A 230 2.00 -6.43 -6.60
CA LYS A 230 2.59 -7.72 -7.00
C LYS A 230 1.82 -8.88 -6.34
N PRO A 231 1.26 -9.82 -7.14
CA PRO A 231 1.17 -9.76 -8.60
C PRO A 231 0.29 -8.59 -9.07
N LEU A 232 0.68 -7.94 -10.16
CA LEU A 232 -0.13 -6.89 -10.76
C LEU A 232 -1.31 -7.50 -11.52
N ASP A 233 -2.47 -6.84 -11.55
CA ASP A 233 -3.56 -7.19 -12.48
C ASP A 233 -3.21 -6.66 -13.89
N GLU A 234 -2.41 -7.45 -14.59
CA GLU A 234 -1.97 -7.12 -15.95
C GLU A 234 -3.15 -7.03 -16.93
N ALA A 235 -4.19 -7.83 -16.71
CA ALA A 235 -5.39 -7.81 -17.57
C ALA A 235 -6.13 -6.47 -17.44
N ALA A 236 -6.23 -5.92 -16.23
CA ALA A 236 -6.80 -4.59 -16.01
C ALA A 236 -5.97 -3.50 -16.69
N VAL A 237 -4.65 -3.58 -16.62
CA VAL A 237 -3.74 -2.62 -17.30
C VAL A 237 -3.89 -2.70 -18.81
N VAL A 238 -3.93 -3.90 -19.38
CA VAL A 238 -4.13 -4.10 -20.83
C VAL A 238 -5.49 -3.57 -21.29
N ALA A 239 -6.56 -3.84 -20.53
CA ALA A 239 -7.89 -3.33 -20.82
C ALA A 239 -7.94 -1.80 -20.77
N ALA A 240 -7.33 -1.18 -19.77
CA ALA A 240 -7.21 0.28 -19.64
C ALA A 240 -6.45 0.89 -20.83
N ALA A 241 -5.32 0.30 -21.22
CA ALA A 241 -4.55 0.74 -22.38
C ALA A 241 -5.36 0.67 -23.69
N ALA A 242 -6.10 -0.42 -23.90
CA ALA A 242 -6.96 -0.59 -25.07
C ALA A 242 -8.15 0.38 -25.08
N LYS A 243 -8.71 0.70 -23.89
CA LYS A 243 -9.89 1.54 -23.72
C LYS A 243 -9.60 3.02 -23.94
N THR A 244 -8.57 3.55 -23.29
CA THR A 244 -8.30 4.99 -23.25
C THR A 244 -7.03 5.41 -24.00
N GLY A 245 -6.07 4.50 -24.22
CA GLY A 245 -4.78 4.79 -24.83
C GLY A 245 -3.90 5.75 -24.02
N LYS A 246 -4.38 6.25 -22.91
CA LYS A 246 -3.71 7.19 -22.00
C LYS A 246 -3.84 6.73 -20.56
N ILE A 247 -2.73 6.38 -19.92
CA ILE A 247 -2.70 5.91 -18.54
C ILE A 247 -1.94 6.90 -17.68
N VAL A 248 -2.47 7.20 -16.50
CA VAL A 248 -1.80 7.96 -15.46
C VAL A 248 -1.69 7.07 -14.23
N THR A 249 -0.49 6.86 -13.69
CA THR A 249 -0.33 6.15 -12.42
C THR A 249 -0.12 7.13 -11.30
N VAL A 250 -0.74 6.87 -10.13
CA VAL A 250 -0.64 7.75 -8.96
C VAL A 250 -0.27 6.92 -7.73
N GLU A 251 0.84 7.29 -7.10
CA GLU A 251 1.38 6.57 -5.94
C GLU A 251 2.11 7.51 -4.98
N GLU A 252 1.91 7.34 -3.69
CA GLU A 252 2.69 7.98 -2.64
C GLU A 252 4.02 7.24 -2.44
N HIS A 253 4.84 7.25 -3.47
CA HIS A 253 6.10 6.52 -3.59
C HIS A 253 6.96 7.17 -4.66
N SER A 254 8.24 6.84 -4.74
CA SER A 254 9.09 7.23 -5.86
C SER A 254 8.49 6.77 -7.20
N VAL A 255 8.55 7.61 -8.21
CA VAL A 255 8.18 7.22 -9.59
C VAL A 255 9.11 6.15 -10.18
N ILE A 256 10.18 5.78 -9.46
CA ILE A 256 11.16 4.77 -9.85
C ILE A 256 10.86 3.46 -9.11
N GLY A 257 10.55 2.40 -9.84
CA GLY A 257 10.39 1.04 -9.30
C GLY A 257 9.04 0.71 -8.65
N GLY A 258 8.15 1.70 -8.40
CA GLY A 258 6.84 1.50 -7.77
C GLY A 258 5.75 1.01 -8.73
N LEU A 259 4.49 1.42 -8.46
CA LEU A 259 3.32 1.10 -9.27
C LEU A 259 3.48 1.55 -10.72
N GLY A 260 3.92 2.80 -10.92
CA GLY A 260 4.09 3.35 -12.27
C GLY A 260 5.07 2.56 -13.11
N SER A 261 6.16 2.06 -12.50
CA SER A 261 7.10 1.19 -13.20
C SER A 261 6.48 -0.17 -13.54
N ALA A 262 5.70 -0.78 -12.61
CA ALA A 262 5.01 -2.04 -12.88
C ALA A 262 4.00 -1.93 -14.04
N VAL A 263 3.25 -0.83 -14.09
CA VAL A 263 2.31 -0.55 -15.18
C VAL A 263 3.05 -0.33 -16.50
N CYS A 264 4.18 0.42 -16.48
CA CYS A 264 5.00 0.64 -17.67
C CYS A 264 5.56 -0.67 -18.24
N ASP A 265 5.99 -1.61 -17.40
CA ASP A 265 6.48 -2.93 -17.85
C ASP A 265 5.38 -3.66 -18.66
N VAL A 266 4.14 -3.72 -18.13
CA VAL A 266 3.00 -4.36 -18.84
C VAL A 266 2.63 -3.62 -20.13
N VAL A 267 2.59 -2.29 -20.08
CA VAL A 267 2.25 -1.47 -21.25
C VAL A 267 3.28 -1.65 -22.36
N ALA A 268 4.57 -1.66 -22.03
CA ALA A 268 5.64 -1.83 -23.00
C ALA A 268 5.61 -3.22 -23.67
N GLU A 269 5.30 -4.27 -22.90
CA GLU A 269 5.33 -5.65 -23.38
C GLU A 269 4.05 -6.08 -24.11
N LYS A 270 2.85 -5.62 -23.62
CA LYS A 270 1.57 -6.23 -23.99
C LYS A 270 0.59 -5.27 -24.67
N ALA A 271 0.61 -3.98 -24.35
CA ALA A 271 -0.40 -3.03 -24.82
C ALA A 271 0.14 -1.59 -24.86
N PRO A 272 0.98 -1.24 -25.86
CA PRO A 272 1.61 0.07 -25.92
C PRO A 272 0.60 1.21 -25.84
N ALA A 273 0.77 2.08 -24.87
CA ALA A 273 -0.05 3.25 -24.61
C ALA A 273 0.82 4.40 -24.02
N LYS A 274 0.29 5.62 -24.04
CA LYS A 274 0.96 6.76 -23.42
C LYS A 274 0.80 6.70 -21.89
N VAL A 275 1.90 6.69 -21.15
CA VAL A 275 1.90 6.63 -19.68
C VAL A 275 2.50 7.88 -19.07
N MET A 276 1.84 8.45 -18.07
CA MET A 276 2.37 9.47 -17.17
C MET A 276 2.39 8.93 -15.74
N LYS A 277 3.51 9.11 -15.03
CA LYS A 277 3.65 8.72 -13.63
C LYS A 277 3.53 9.95 -12.73
N ILE A 278 2.69 9.88 -11.70
CA ILE A 278 2.57 10.85 -10.61
C ILE A 278 3.02 10.15 -9.33
N GLY A 279 4.01 10.70 -8.68
CA GLY A 279 4.64 10.21 -7.45
C GLY A 279 5.73 11.16 -7.01
N VAL A 280 6.62 10.73 -6.12
CA VAL A 280 7.79 11.49 -5.68
C VAL A 280 8.87 11.41 -6.75
N ASN A 281 9.27 12.57 -7.30
CA ASN A 281 10.16 12.69 -8.44
C ASN A 281 11.64 12.74 -8.01
N ASP A 282 12.26 11.58 -7.82
CA ASP A 282 13.71 11.41 -7.55
C ASP A 282 14.27 12.42 -6.54
N THR A 283 13.56 12.56 -5.42
CA THR A 283 13.93 13.47 -4.33
C THR A 283 13.57 12.84 -2.99
N PHE A 284 14.31 13.21 -1.96
CA PHE A 284 13.94 12.86 -0.58
C PHE A 284 12.70 13.64 -0.14
N GLY A 285 12.03 13.12 0.88
CA GLY A 285 11.01 13.86 1.60
C GLY A 285 11.62 14.90 2.55
N GLU A 286 10.77 15.50 3.37
CA GLU A 286 11.13 16.51 4.36
C GLU A 286 10.14 16.53 5.52
N SER A 287 10.48 17.18 6.62
CA SER A 287 9.59 17.36 7.76
C SER A 287 8.52 18.42 7.46
N GLY A 288 7.28 18.12 7.82
CA GLY A 288 6.14 19.04 7.68
C GLY A 288 4.81 18.37 7.98
N PRO A 289 3.70 19.12 8.06
CA PRO A 289 2.39 18.52 8.19
C PRO A 289 2.05 17.64 6.99
N ALA A 290 1.56 16.42 7.25
CA ALA A 290 1.33 15.39 6.22
C ALA A 290 0.53 15.91 5.00
N VAL A 291 -0.57 16.62 5.24
CA VAL A 291 -1.43 17.15 4.17
C VAL A 291 -0.72 18.21 3.32
N GLU A 292 0.12 19.04 3.95
CA GLU A 292 0.91 20.05 3.22
C GLU A 292 2.00 19.40 2.37
N LEU A 293 2.61 18.31 2.86
CA LEU A 293 3.58 17.54 2.09
C LEU A 293 2.93 16.86 0.89
N ILE A 294 1.78 16.22 1.04
CA ILE A 294 1.01 15.65 -0.08
C ILE A 294 0.80 16.71 -1.16
N LYS A 295 0.35 17.92 -0.77
CA LYS A 295 0.16 19.03 -1.70
C LYS A 295 1.49 19.52 -2.31
N LYS A 296 2.53 19.71 -1.51
CA LYS A 296 3.85 20.19 -1.96
C LYS A 296 4.47 19.25 -3.00
N TYR A 297 4.33 17.94 -2.81
CA TYR A 297 4.84 16.93 -3.74
C TYR A 297 3.90 16.69 -4.93
N GLY A 298 2.77 17.42 -4.98
CA GLY A 298 1.82 17.37 -6.08
C GLY A 298 1.06 16.06 -6.18
N LEU A 299 0.70 15.51 -5.03
CA LEU A 299 -0.03 14.26 -4.83
C LEU A 299 -1.48 14.50 -4.38
N ASP A 300 -1.89 15.74 -4.13
CA ASP A 300 -3.26 16.12 -3.83
C ASP A 300 -4.16 16.14 -5.08
N ALA A 301 -5.45 16.08 -4.88
CA ALA A 301 -6.45 16.05 -5.96
C ALA A 301 -6.34 17.21 -6.95
N ASP A 302 -5.99 18.42 -6.49
CA ASP A 302 -5.83 19.60 -7.35
C ASP A 302 -4.61 19.44 -8.29
N SER A 303 -3.52 18.96 -7.75
CA SER A 303 -2.29 18.71 -8.50
C SER A 303 -2.46 17.56 -9.51
N ILE A 304 -3.13 16.48 -9.10
CA ILE A 304 -3.44 15.34 -9.98
C ILE A 304 -4.34 15.82 -11.12
N TYR A 305 -5.43 16.53 -10.81
CA TYR A 305 -6.33 17.12 -11.82
C TYR A 305 -5.57 17.97 -12.83
N ALA A 306 -4.72 18.89 -12.37
CA ALA A 306 -3.99 19.78 -13.26
C ALA A 306 -3.04 19.02 -14.21
N LYS A 307 -2.31 18.03 -13.68
CA LYS A 307 -1.39 17.18 -14.45
C LYS A 307 -2.15 16.31 -15.47
N VAL A 308 -3.23 15.66 -15.06
CA VAL A 308 -4.06 14.80 -15.94
C VAL A 308 -4.69 15.63 -17.05
N LYS A 309 -5.27 16.80 -16.73
CA LYS A 309 -5.85 17.72 -17.72
C LYS A 309 -4.84 18.16 -18.77
N ALA A 310 -3.58 18.42 -18.38
CA ALA A 310 -2.52 18.75 -19.32
C ALA A 310 -2.09 17.55 -20.18
N PHE A 311 -2.13 16.34 -19.62
CA PHE A 311 -1.74 15.12 -20.30
C PHE A 311 -2.74 14.64 -21.34
N VAL A 312 -4.03 14.90 -21.13
CA VAL A 312 -5.12 14.49 -22.06
C VAL A 312 -5.15 15.38 -23.31
N LYS A 313 -4.79 16.67 -23.19
CA LYS A 313 -4.70 17.59 -24.32
C LYS A 313 -3.56 17.21 -25.25
#